data_b103c1a87fb265b6c375a4e4cbeaa972
#
_entry.id   b103c1a87fb265b6c375a4e4cbeaa972
#
_cell.length_a   1.000
_cell.length_b   1.000
_cell.length_c   1.000
_cell.angle_alpha   90.00
_cell.angle_beta   90.00
_cell.angle_gamma   90.00
#
_symmetry.space_group_name_H-M   'P 1'
#
loop_
_entity.id
_entity.type
_entity.pdbx_description
1 polymer ?
#
loop_
_entity_poly.entity_id
_entity_poly.type
_entity_poly.pdbx_seq_one_letter_code
_entity_poly.pdbx_strand_id
1 'polypeptide(L)'
;MQAVALEQALKRHYARNQRWGFIWAIWMAVLWGAWYVPGTALWFEHPYVDIPANATALRLTATAVMTWVHAIGVFVWLLLWNGTLGKIRDYGRTMVRFRRISKWYALASLCGGPMAIFGSYMAMTYAGPVFAAISSLLFPVVGTVIAALWFKERITRRAALGMSIVILGGLAVYGPGLFGQLQSTQSDAWLGYAGGIMSALGWGAEGAVAARAMDVSDPDVGIQCRFSFEVFFWGLLILPALTFFTDIPVARLLVDTLANGRALLWIFLAASTHAYCYTSWYKATSLIGVSRTGGIGNLYAMLALIFIACFTLQLPAWYFLIGLALSITGSFVMFGESAESVASLRDVTSGNQAMVEAE
;
A
#
# COMPACT_ATOMS: atom_id res chain seq x y z
N MET A 1 41.86 14.90 -15.36
CA MET A 1 41.61 15.00 -13.90
C MET A 1 40.14 15.31 -13.57
N GLN A 2 39.52 16.33 -14.19
CA GLN A 2 38.10 16.67 -13.89
C GLN A 2 37.10 15.54 -14.22
N ALA A 3 37.24 14.85 -15.34
CA ALA A 3 36.34 13.74 -15.70
C ALA A 3 36.40 12.56 -14.71
N VAL A 4 37.59 12.21 -14.23
CA VAL A 4 37.79 11.15 -13.23
C VAL A 4 37.18 11.54 -11.88
N ALA A 5 37.33 12.80 -11.47
CA ALA A 5 36.75 13.31 -10.24
C ALA A 5 35.21 13.32 -10.32
N LEU A 6 34.63 13.70 -11.46
CA LEU A 6 33.18 13.66 -11.69
C LEU A 6 32.64 12.23 -11.64
N GLU A 7 33.31 11.29 -12.31
CA GLU A 7 32.93 9.88 -12.29
C GLU A 7 32.95 9.30 -10.88
N GLN A 8 34.00 9.59 -10.10
CA GLN A 8 34.08 9.17 -8.71
C GLN A 8 32.97 9.80 -7.84
N ALA A 9 32.66 11.08 -8.06
CA ALA A 9 31.57 11.76 -7.34
C ALA A 9 30.22 11.13 -7.66
N LEU A 10 29.95 10.82 -8.95
CA LEU A 10 28.75 10.13 -9.37
C LEU A 10 28.65 8.72 -8.75
N LYS A 11 29.72 7.92 -8.79
CA LYS A 11 29.75 6.60 -8.15
C LYS A 11 29.44 6.67 -6.63
N ARG A 12 30.01 7.64 -5.93
CA ARG A 12 29.71 7.86 -4.50
C ARG A 12 28.27 8.29 -4.28
N HIS A 13 27.72 9.15 -5.13
CA HIS A 13 26.33 9.57 -5.05
C HIS A 13 25.37 8.40 -5.26
N TYR A 14 25.59 7.58 -6.30
CA TYR A 14 24.79 6.37 -6.55
C TYR A 14 24.87 5.37 -5.40
N ALA A 15 26.05 5.09 -4.89
CA ALA A 15 26.22 4.16 -3.74
C ALA A 15 25.49 4.67 -2.48
N ARG A 16 25.56 5.99 -2.21
CA ARG A 16 24.81 6.60 -1.10
C ARG A 16 23.30 6.50 -1.29
N ASN A 17 22.79 6.83 -2.47
CA ASN A 17 21.36 6.73 -2.78
C ASN A 17 20.87 5.29 -2.67
N GLN A 18 21.63 4.33 -3.19
CA GLN A 18 21.30 2.91 -3.08
C GLN A 18 21.24 2.48 -1.61
N ARG A 19 22.23 2.84 -0.78
CA ARG A 19 22.22 2.51 0.66
C ARG A 19 20.98 3.07 1.37
N TRP A 20 20.65 4.34 1.16
CA TRP A 20 19.48 4.95 1.76
C TRP A 20 18.18 4.37 1.23
N GLY A 21 18.10 4.06 -0.05
CA GLY A 21 16.95 3.39 -0.65
C GLY A 21 16.67 2.04 -0.02
N PHE A 22 17.71 1.23 0.24
CA PHE A 22 17.57 -0.04 0.97
C PHE A 22 17.12 0.15 2.42
N ILE A 23 17.68 1.13 3.13
CA ILE A 23 17.25 1.44 4.50
C ILE A 23 15.78 1.82 4.55
N TRP A 24 15.32 2.70 3.65
CA TRP A 24 13.92 3.07 3.55
C TRP A 24 13.02 1.88 3.19
N ALA A 25 13.44 1.00 2.28
CA ALA A 25 12.68 -0.20 1.92
C ALA A 25 12.52 -1.17 3.10
N ILE A 26 13.57 -1.33 3.93
CA ILE A 26 13.49 -2.14 5.16
C ILE A 26 12.52 -1.50 6.17
N TRP A 27 12.62 -0.19 6.39
CA TRP A 27 11.67 0.52 7.27
C TRP A 27 10.23 0.40 6.78
N MET A 28 10.00 0.52 5.47
CA MET A 28 8.70 0.25 4.86
C MET A 28 8.19 -1.13 5.24
N ALA A 29 9.00 -2.19 5.08
CA ALA A 29 8.58 -3.56 5.38
C ALA A 29 8.23 -3.73 6.88
N VAL A 30 9.06 -3.19 7.79
CA VAL A 30 8.84 -3.26 9.23
C VAL A 30 7.54 -2.55 9.63
N LEU A 31 7.37 -1.32 9.18
CA LEU A 31 6.20 -0.50 9.53
C LEU A 31 4.90 -1.02 8.90
N TRP A 32 4.98 -1.54 7.68
CA TRP A 32 3.82 -2.17 7.04
C TRP A 32 3.40 -3.43 7.78
N GLY A 33 4.36 -4.30 8.14
CA GLY A 33 4.07 -5.47 8.96
C GLY A 33 3.46 -5.09 10.32
N ALA A 34 3.99 -4.07 10.97
CA ALA A 34 3.49 -3.58 12.26
C ALA A 34 2.07 -3.00 12.18
N TRP A 35 1.68 -2.38 11.05
CA TRP A 35 0.35 -1.80 10.84
C TRP A 35 -0.79 -2.79 10.99
N TYR A 36 -0.58 -4.07 10.68
CA TYR A 36 -1.62 -5.10 10.79
C TYR A 36 -2.08 -5.34 12.24
N VAL A 37 -1.24 -5.08 13.24
CA VAL A 37 -1.61 -5.24 14.64
C VAL A 37 -2.66 -4.20 15.07
N PRO A 38 -2.40 -2.88 15.00
CA PRO A 38 -3.40 -1.89 15.38
C PRO A 38 -4.64 -1.93 14.47
N GLY A 39 -4.48 -2.26 13.17
CA GLY A 39 -5.62 -2.45 12.26
C GLY A 39 -6.54 -3.60 12.68
N THR A 40 -5.97 -4.69 13.21
CA THR A 40 -6.73 -5.82 13.76
C THR A 40 -7.33 -5.48 15.13
N ALA A 41 -6.57 -4.81 15.99
CA ALA A 41 -6.98 -4.47 17.35
C ALA A 41 -8.24 -3.60 17.41
N LEU A 42 -8.46 -2.75 16.39
CA LEU A 42 -9.67 -1.94 16.26
C LEU A 42 -10.97 -2.75 16.31
N TRP A 43 -10.97 -3.98 15.81
CA TRP A 43 -12.14 -4.84 15.82
C TRP A 43 -12.51 -5.38 17.21
N PHE A 44 -11.64 -5.21 18.21
CA PHE A 44 -11.90 -5.56 19.61
C PHE A 44 -12.38 -4.37 20.45
N GLU A 45 -12.52 -3.19 19.85
CA GLU A 45 -12.94 -1.97 20.54
C GLU A 45 -14.34 -1.52 20.09
N HIS A 46 -15.09 -0.87 21.03
CA HIS A 46 -16.34 -0.20 20.69
C HIS A 46 -16.08 0.94 19.66
N PRO A 47 -16.93 1.14 18.64
CA PRO A 47 -18.22 0.45 18.35
C PRO A 47 -18.07 -0.83 17.52
N TYR A 48 -16.87 -1.20 17.08
CA TYR A 48 -16.64 -2.28 16.11
C TYR A 48 -16.92 -3.67 16.70
N VAL A 49 -16.56 -3.91 17.96
CA VAL A 49 -16.77 -5.17 18.66
C VAL A 49 -18.25 -5.51 18.83
N ASP A 50 -19.12 -4.49 18.88
CA ASP A 50 -20.55 -4.66 19.10
C ASP A 50 -21.32 -4.96 17.82
N ILE A 51 -20.66 -4.91 16.65
CA ILE A 51 -21.30 -5.15 15.36
C ILE A 51 -21.49 -6.67 15.17
N PRO A 52 -22.73 -7.14 15.04
CA PRO A 52 -23.00 -8.57 14.85
C PRO A 52 -22.30 -9.12 13.59
N ALA A 53 -21.80 -10.37 13.69
CA ALA A 53 -21.09 -11.00 12.57
C ALA A 53 -21.95 -11.14 11.31
N ASN A 54 -23.27 -11.28 11.45
CA ASN A 54 -24.23 -11.39 10.36
C ASN A 54 -24.72 -10.04 9.80
N ALA A 55 -24.29 -8.90 10.38
CA ALA A 55 -24.64 -7.57 9.92
C ALA A 55 -23.66 -7.07 8.84
N THR A 56 -23.59 -7.78 7.70
CA THR A 56 -22.60 -7.56 6.63
C THR A 56 -22.52 -6.12 6.17
N ALA A 57 -23.65 -5.47 5.86
CA ALA A 57 -23.66 -4.10 5.38
C ALA A 57 -23.14 -3.11 6.44
N LEU A 58 -23.47 -3.31 7.73
CA LEU A 58 -22.98 -2.50 8.82
C LEU A 58 -21.47 -2.70 9.03
N ARG A 59 -20.98 -3.94 8.93
CA ARG A 59 -19.55 -4.25 9.02
C ARG A 59 -18.74 -3.63 7.88
N LEU A 60 -19.25 -3.68 6.65
CA LEU A 60 -18.62 -2.99 5.50
C LEU A 60 -18.58 -1.48 5.69
N THR A 61 -19.68 -0.89 6.19
CA THR A 61 -19.73 0.55 6.48
C THR A 61 -18.78 0.92 7.62
N ALA A 62 -18.69 0.10 8.67
CA ALA A 62 -17.72 0.30 9.75
C ALA A 62 -16.28 0.23 9.24
N THR A 63 -15.99 -0.70 8.32
CA THR A 63 -14.69 -0.78 7.64
C THR A 63 -14.39 0.52 6.84
N ALA A 64 -15.39 1.10 6.18
CA ALA A 64 -15.25 2.35 5.46
C ALA A 64 -14.98 3.55 6.41
N VAL A 65 -15.70 3.64 7.53
CA VAL A 65 -15.48 4.64 8.57
C VAL A 65 -14.06 4.50 9.14
N MET A 66 -13.65 3.29 9.50
CA MET A 66 -12.31 2.97 10.00
C MET A 66 -11.23 3.43 9.00
N THR A 67 -11.41 3.13 7.70
CA THR A 67 -10.48 3.54 6.64
C THR A 67 -10.35 5.05 6.55
N TRP A 68 -11.46 5.79 6.64
CA TRP A 68 -11.43 7.24 6.57
C TRP A 68 -10.76 7.89 7.78
N VAL A 69 -11.11 7.47 9.01
CA VAL A 69 -10.49 8.02 10.22
C VAL A 69 -8.98 7.71 10.25
N HIS A 70 -8.60 6.51 9.81
CA HIS A 70 -7.20 6.17 9.60
C HIS A 70 -6.52 7.09 8.59
N ALA A 71 -7.15 7.36 7.44
CA ALA A 71 -6.61 8.25 6.41
C ALA A 71 -6.41 9.69 6.93
N ILE A 72 -7.35 10.20 7.75
CA ILE A 72 -7.19 11.49 8.44
C ILE A 72 -5.97 11.46 9.36
N GLY A 73 -5.80 10.41 10.15
CA GLY A 73 -4.66 10.24 11.03
C GLY A 73 -3.33 10.25 10.25
N VAL A 74 -3.25 9.49 9.15
CA VAL A 74 -2.07 9.49 8.27
C VAL A 74 -1.81 10.87 7.67
N PHE A 75 -2.86 11.55 7.17
CA PHE A 75 -2.76 12.90 6.64
C PHE A 75 -2.18 13.89 7.65
N VAL A 76 -2.63 13.83 8.90
CA VAL A 76 -2.12 14.69 9.99
C VAL A 76 -0.66 14.40 10.27
N TRP A 77 -0.28 13.12 10.37
CA TRP A 77 1.12 12.72 10.56
C TRP A 77 2.03 13.22 9.42
N LEU A 78 1.59 13.07 8.18
CA LEU A 78 2.34 13.55 7.01
C LEU A 78 2.43 15.08 6.98
N LEU A 79 1.38 15.78 7.43
CA LEU A 79 1.40 17.24 7.56
C LEU A 79 2.45 17.68 8.58
N LEU A 80 2.52 17.03 9.74
CA LEU A 80 3.56 17.26 10.75
C LEU A 80 4.94 16.95 10.18
N TRP A 81 5.09 15.82 9.50
CA TRP A 81 6.35 15.43 8.86
C TRP A 81 6.83 16.48 7.85
N ASN A 82 5.99 16.88 6.91
CA ASN A 82 6.32 17.94 5.95
C ASN A 82 6.56 19.29 6.62
N GLY A 83 5.90 19.56 7.76
CA GLY A 83 6.17 20.72 8.59
C GLY A 83 7.58 20.74 9.14
N THR A 84 8.06 19.63 9.72
CA THR A 84 9.43 19.51 10.22
C THR A 84 10.49 19.63 9.13
N LEU A 85 10.16 19.23 7.90
CA LEU A 85 11.03 19.34 6.74
C LEU A 85 10.94 20.71 6.02
N GLY A 86 10.06 21.62 6.45
CA GLY A 86 9.85 22.92 5.81
C GLY A 86 9.15 22.83 4.44
N LYS A 87 8.52 21.70 4.10
CA LYS A 87 7.94 21.41 2.77
C LYS A 87 6.45 21.76 2.61
N ILE A 88 5.81 22.35 3.62
CA ILE A 88 4.37 22.72 3.57
C ILE A 88 4.05 23.65 2.40
N ARG A 89 4.95 24.60 2.08
CA ARG A 89 4.77 25.49 0.93
C ARG A 89 4.81 24.73 -0.39
N ASP A 90 5.69 23.75 -0.51
CA ASP A 90 5.84 22.93 -1.72
C ASP A 90 4.64 22.01 -1.89
N TYR A 91 4.11 21.43 -0.80
CA TYR A 91 2.84 20.74 -0.80
C TYR A 91 1.69 21.62 -1.33
N GLY A 92 1.52 22.83 -0.78
CA GLY A 92 0.50 23.77 -1.25
C GLY A 92 0.66 24.14 -2.73
N ARG A 93 1.90 24.36 -3.19
CA ARG A 93 2.18 24.63 -4.62
C ARG A 93 1.82 23.44 -5.49
N THR A 94 2.17 22.22 -5.10
CA THR A 94 1.88 21.00 -5.86
C THR A 94 0.37 20.80 -5.99
N MET A 95 -0.38 20.98 -4.91
CA MET A 95 -1.83 20.82 -4.93
C MET A 95 -2.53 21.85 -5.84
N VAL A 96 -2.10 23.13 -5.83
CA VAL A 96 -2.82 24.22 -6.51
C VAL A 96 -2.26 24.49 -7.90
N ARG A 97 -0.94 24.58 -8.06
CA ARG A 97 -0.31 25.03 -9.30
C ARG A 97 0.03 23.89 -10.24
N PHE A 98 0.51 22.75 -9.73
CA PHE A 98 0.92 21.63 -10.53
C PHE A 98 -0.21 20.59 -10.71
N ARG A 99 -1.35 21.05 -11.26
CA ARG A 99 -2.57 20.22 -11.41
C ARG A 99 -2.34 18.91 -12.17
N ARG A 100 -1.40 18.87 -13.13
CA ARG A 100 -1.07 17.64 -13.86
C ARG A 100 -0.47 16.59 -12.94
N ILE A 101 0.44 16.99 -12.03
CA ILE A 101 1.05 16.10 -11.04
C ILE A 101 0.01 15.67 -9.99
N SER A 102 -0.78 16.64 -9.50
CA SER A 102 -1.84 16.36 -8.53
C SER A 102 -2.86 15.34 -9.04
N LYS A 103 -3.21 15.34 -10.33
CA LYS A 103 -4.11 14.33 -10.92
C LYS A 103 -3.56 12.90 -10.82
N TRP A 104 -2.24 12.72 -10.97
CA TRP A 104 -1.61 11.41 -10.78
C TRP A 104 -1.70 10.96 -9.33
N TYR A 105 -1.49 11.87 -8.36
CA TYR A 105 -1.68 11.56 -6.94
C TYR A 105 -3.15 11.33 -6.58
N ALA A 106 -4.10 12.01 -7.21
CA ALA A 106 -5.52 11.71 -7.06
C ALA A 106 -5.86 10.29 -7.55
N LEU A 107 -5.33 9.89 -8.73
CA LEU A 107 -5.51 8.54 -9.25
C LEU A 107 -4.82 7.49 -8.36
N ALA A 108 -3.58 7.76 -7.91
CA ALA A 108 -2.89 6.91 -6.95
C ALA A 108 -3.68 6.76 -5.64
N SER A 109 -4.33 7.85 -5.19
CA SER A 109 -5.20 7.85 -4.01
C SER A 109 -6.42 6.95 -4.15
N LEU A 110 -7.08 6.94 -5.31
CA LEU A 110 -8.22 6.02 -5.58
C LEU A 110 -7.77 4.55 -5.52
N CYS A 111 -6.60 4.26 -6.10
CA CYS A 111 -6.03 2.92 -6.04
C CYS A 111 -5.61 2.53 -4.62
N GLY A 112 -4.90 3.41 -3.92
CA GLY A 112 -4.35 3.11 -2.62
C GLY A 112 -5.35 3.18 -1.46
N GLY A 113 -6.27 4.15 -1.46
CA GLY A 113 -7.27 4.32 -0.39
C GLY A 113 -8.47 3.39 -0.56
N PRO A 114 -9.43 3.75 -1.44
CA PRO A 114 -10.66 2.98 -1.61
C PRO A 114 -10.47 1.54 -2.11
N MET A 115 -9.39 1.25 -2.83
CA MET A 115 -9.11 -0.13 -3.24
C MET A 115 -8.18 -0.83 -2.26
N ALA A 116 -6.96 -0.33 -2.03
CA ALA A 116 -5.96 -1.09 -1.30
C ALA A 116 -6.19 -1.09 0.21
N ILE A 117 -6.28 0.07 0.85
CA ILE A 117 -6.41 0.17 2.31
C ILE A 117 -7.77 -0.37 2.76
N PHE A 118 -8.86 0.06 2.10
CA PHE A 118 -10.19 -0.48 2.40
C PHE A 118 -10.27 -1.99 2.13
N GLY A 119 -9.72 -2.45 1.00
CA GLY A 119 -9.62 -3.88 0.69
C GLY A 119 -8.87 -4.66 1.77
N SER A 120 -7.80 -4.10 2.30
CA SER A 120 -7.02 -4.73 3.37
C SER A 120 -7.79 -4.80 4.69
N TYR A 121 -8.48 -3.73 5.08
CA TYR A 121 -9.37 -3.76 6.24
C TYR A 121 -10.53 -4.75 6.04
N MET A 122 -11.12 -4.80 4.85
CA MET A 122 -12.15 -5.77 4.50
C MET A 122 -11.62 -7.21 4.59
N ALA A 123 -10.40 -7.46 4.10
CA ALA A 123 -9.75 -8.76 4.25
C ALA A 123 -9.51 -9.13 5.72
N MET A 124 -9.06 -8.19 6.56
CA MET A 124 -8.90 -8.39 8.00
C MET A 124 -10.24 -8.75 8.67
N THR A 125 -11.31 -8.06 8.26
CA THR A 125 -12.66 -8.21 8.83
C THR A 125 -13.27 -9.58 8.57
N TYR A 126 -13.13 -10.10 7.35
CA TYR A 126 -13.89 -11.26 6.89
C TYR A 126 -13.05 -12.53 6.72
N ALA A 127 -11.74 -12.40 6.48
CA ALA A 127 -10.84 -13.54 6.30
C ALA A 127 -9.68 -13.57 7.30
N GLY A 128 -9.58 -12.54 8.15
CA GLY A 128 -8.59 -12.44 9.22
C GLY A 128 -7.28 -11.74 8.82
N PRO A 129 -6.52 -11.26 9.81
CA PRO A 129 -5.35 -10.42 9.59
C PRO A 129 -4.20 -11.14 8.89
N VAL A 130 -4.02 -12.43 9.15
CA VAL A 130 -2.99 -13.25 8.48
C VAL A 130 -3.27 -13.34 6.99
N PHE A 131 -4.53 -13.64 6.61
CA PHE A 131 -4.93 -13.65 5.21
C PHE A 131 -4.73 -12.28 4.55
N ALA A 132 -5.17 -11.20 5.20
CA ALA A 132 -5.04 -9.85 4.70
C ALA A 132 -3.57 -9.48 4.41
N ALA A 133 -2.65 -9.83 5.32
CA ALA A 133 -1.23 -9.56 5.15
C ALA A 133 -0.62 -10.30 3.95
N ILE A 134 -0.96 -11.57 3.76
CA ILE A 134 -0.34 -12.40 2.71
C ILE A 134 -1.01 -12.20 1.35
N SER A 135 -2.34 -11.96 1.34
CA SER A 135 -3.09 -11.76 0.09
C SER A 135 -2.57 -10.60 -0.74
N SER A 136 -2.08 -9.56 -0.08
CA SER A 136 -1.53 -8.38 -0.73
C SER A 136 -0.16 -8.61 -1.38
N LEU A 137 0.54 -9.72 -1.11
CA LEU A 137 1.83 -10.06 -1.73
C LEU A 137 1.78 -10.19 -3.26
N LEU A 138 0.59 -10.21 -3.84
CA LEU A 138 0.42 -10.16 -5.31
C LEU A 138 0.65 -8.76 -5.90
N PHE A 139 0.71 -7.70 -5.08
CA PHE A 139 0.82 -6.32 -5.59
C PHE A 139 2.02 -6.06 -6.51
N PRO A 140 3.21 -6.66 -6.32
CA PRO A 140 4.32 -6.42 -7.23
C PRO A 140 4.10 -7.00 -8.62
N VAL A 141 3.37 -8.12 -8.72
CA VAL A 141 2.97 -8.71 -10.01
C VAL A 141 2.07 -7.71 -10.75
N VAL A 142 1.06 -7.18 -10.07
CA VAL A 142 0.14 -6.18 -10.62
C VAL A 142 0.90 -4.92 -11.05
N GLY A 143 1.78 -4.40 -10.20
CA GLY A 143 2.61 -3.22 -10.51
C GLY A 143 3.48 -3.44 -11.75
N THR A 144 4.12 -4.62 -11.87
CA THR A 144 4.95 -4.96 -13.02
C THR A 144 4.13 -5.09 -14.31
N VAL A 145 2.95 -5.70 -14.25
CA VAL A 145 2.05 -5.80 -15.41
C VAL A 145 1.58 -4.42 -15.85
N ILE A 146 1.19 -3.55 -14.92
CA ILE A 146 0.78 -2.18 -15.23
C ILE A 146 1.96 -1.39 -15.84
N ALA A 147 3.16 -1.52 -15.28
CA ALA A 147 4.35 -0.88 -15.81
C ALA A 147 4.66 -1.35 -17.24
N ALA A 148 4.53 -2.64 -17.51
CA ALA A 148 4.73 -3.19 -18.85
C ALA A 148 3.69 -2.70 -19.86
N LEU A 149 2.42 -2.64 -19.47
CA LEU A 149 1.33 -2.21 -20.36
C LEU A 149 1.32 -0.70 -20.57
N TRP A 150 1.54 0.07 -19.54
CA TRP A 150 1.37 1.53 -19.54
C TRP A 150 2.65 2.27 -19.90
N PHE A 151 3.78 1.84 -19.32
CA PHE A 151 5.08 2.47 -19.56
C PHE A 151 5.93 1.73 -20.59
N LYS A 152 5.38 0.64 -21.19
CA LYS A 152 6.06 -0.23 -22.16
C LYS A 152 7.38 -0.82 -21.63
N GLU A 153 7.46 -1.01 -20.31
CA GLU A 153 8.62 -1.66 -19.69
C GLU A 153 8.67 -3.13 -20.11
N ARG A 154 9.86 -3.62 -20.43
CA ARG A 154 10.03 -5.03 -20.84
C ARG A 154 10.05 -5.94 -19.63
N ILE A 155 9.17 -6.95 -19.62
CA ILE A 155 9.22 -8.02 -18.63
C ILE A 155 10.33 -8.99 -19.03
N THR A 156 11.37 -9.10 -18.20
CA THR A 156 12.46 -10.02 -18.44
C THR A 156 12.03 -11.48 -18.13
N ARG A 157 12.78 -12.48 -18.64
CA ARG A 157 12.51 -13.88 -18.32
C ARG A 157 12.59 -14.17 -16.81
N ARG A 158 13.51 -13.49 -16.12
CA ARG A 158 13.68 -13.61 -14.68
C ARG A 158 12.48 -13.00 -13.93
N ALA A 159 12.02 -11.82 -14.34
CA ALA A 159 10.82 -11.21 -13.79
C ALA A 159 9.59 -12.11 -14.01
N ALA A 160 9.40 -12.67 -15.21
CA ALA A 160 8.31 -13.59 -15.51
C ALA A 160 8.35 -14.84 -14.63
N LEU A 161 9.54 -15.44 -14.41
CA LEU A 161 9.70 -16.58 -13.50
C LEU A 161 9.33 -16.20 -12.06
N GLY A 162 9.84 -15.07 -11.58
CA GLY A 162 9.51 -14.57 -10.23
C GLY A 162 8.01 -14.31 -10.05
N MET A 163 7.36 -13.68 -11.04
CA MET A 163 5.90 -13.49 -11.06
C MET A 163 5.14 -14.82 -10.97
N SER A 164 5.57 -15.82 -11.72
CA SER A 164 4.94 -17.15 -11.67
C SER A 164 5.04 -17.78 -10.27
N ILE A 165 6.19 -17.64 -9.61
CA ILE A 165 6.38 -18.14 -8.23
C ILE A 165 5.48 -17.36 -7.25
N VAL A 166 5.37 -16.02 -7.38
CA VAL A 166 4.47 -15.20 -6.55
C VAL A 166 3.01 -15.61 -6.75
N ILE A 167 2.59 -15.87 -8.00
CA ILE A 167 1.22 -16.34 -8.30
C ILE A 167 0.95 -17.71 -7.66
N LEU A 168 1.92 -18.65 -7.72
CA LEU A 168 1.80 -19.94 -7.02
C LEU A 168 1.68 -19.75 -5.51
N GLY A 169 2.44 -18.81 -4.93
CA GLY A 169 2.29 -18.41 -3.53
C GLY A 169 0.89 -17.88 -3.21
N GLY A 170 0.34 -17.03 -4.06
CA GLY A 170 -1.03 -16.55 -3.97
C GLY A 170 -2.05 -17.69 -4.02
N LEU A 171 -1.91 -18.62 -4.95
CA LEU A 171 -2.78 -19.80 -5.04
C LEU A 171 -2.73 -20.67 -3.78
N ALA A 172 -1.56 -20.83 -3.16
CA ALA A 172 -1.45 -21.55 -1.90
C ALA A 172 -2.19 -20.86 -0.75
N VAL A 173 -2.25 -19.52 -0.74
CA VAL A 173 -2.96 -18.73 0.28
C VAL A 173 -4.47 -18.71 0.03
N TYR A 174 -4.89 -18.48 -1.21
CA TYR A 174 -6.31 -18.35 -1.56
C TYR A 174 -7.01 -19.71 -1.73
N GLY A 175 -6.28 -20.73 -2.20
CA GLY A 175 -6.86 -22.02 -2.59
C GLY A 175 -7.68 -22.69 -1.50
N PRO A 176 -7.14 -22.95 -0.30
CA PRO A 176 -7.88 -23.63 0.75
C PRO A 176 -9.16 -22.91 1.16
N GLY A 177 -9.11 -21.58 1.20
CA GLY A 177 -10.26 -20.76 1.52
C GLY A 177 -11.34 -20.76 0.44
N LEU A 178 -10.96 -20.63 -0.84
CA LEU A 178 -11.89 -20.69 -1.97
C LEU A 178 -12.58 -22.06 -2.06
N PHE A 179 -11.84 -23.16 -1.86
CA PHE A 179 -12.44 -24.51 -1.85
C PHE A 179 -13.42 -24.68 -0.69
N GLY A 180 -13.11 -24.18 0.50
CA GLY A 180 -14.04 -24.21 1.64
C GLY A 180 -15.32 -23.39 1.39
N GLN A 181 -15.19 -22.26 0.71
CA GLN A 181 -16.35 -21.39 0.35
C GLN A 181 -17.27 -21.99 -0.69
N LEU A 182 -16.73 -22.70 -1.68
CA LEU A 182 -17.56 -23.42 -2.67
C LEU A 182 -18.43 -24.52 -2.03
N GLN A 183 -18.07 -24.96 -0.83
CA GLN A 183 -18.80 -25.96 -0.05
C GLN A 183 -19.76 -25.35 0.97
N SER A 184 -19.63 -24.08 1.32
CA SER A 184 -20.45 -23.40 2.34
C SER A 184 -21.35 -22.33 1.70
N THR A 185 -22.65 -22.48 1.83
CA THR A 185 -23.66 -21.57 1.26
C THR A 185 -23.92 -20.30 2.08
N GLN A 186 -23.28 -20.09 3.22
CA GLN A 186 -23.64 -19.04 4.19
C GLN A 186 -22.51 -18.21 4.79
N SER A 187 -21.34 -18.12 4.16
CA SER A 187 -20.22 -17.38 4.76
C SER A 187 -19.88 -16.13 3.94
N ASP A 188 -19.81 -14.98 4.62
CA ASP A 188 -19.36 -13.69 4.04
C ASP A 188 -17.85 -13.62 3.82
N ALA A 189 -17.11 -14.71 4.05
CA ALA A 189 -15.66 -14.74 3.91
C ALA A 189 -15.18 -14.44 2.48
N TRP A 190 -16.04 -14.65 1.46
CA TRP A 190 -15.77 -14.22 0.08
C TRP A 190 -15.47 -12.71 -0.03
N LEU A 191 -16.08 -11.88 0.85
CA LEU A 191 -15.76 -10.46 0.96
C LEU A 191 -14.31 -10.24 1.40
N GLY A 192 -13.81 -11.07 2.32
CA GLY A 192 -12.41 -11.04 2.70
C GLY A 192 -11.47 -11.38 1.55
N TYR A 193 -11.80 -12.39 0.75
CA TYR A 193 -11.01 -12.75 -0.45
C TYR A 193 -11.06 -11.64 -1.50
N ALA A 194 -12.24 -11.07 -1.74
CA ALA A 194 -12.39 -9.93 -2.62
C ALA A 194 -11.56 -8.73 -2.12
N GLY A 195 -11.58 -8.46 -0.81
CA GLY A 195 -10.76 -7.43 -0.17
C GLY A 195 -9.27 -7.65 -0.39
N GLY A 196 -8.78 -8.88 -0.25
CA GLY A 196 -7.39 -9.22 -0.53
C GLY A 196 -6.98 -8.98 -1.98
N ILE A 197 -7.83 -9.34 -2.93
CA ILE A 197 -7.61 -9.06 -4.37
C ILE A 197 -7.63 -7.55 -4.63
N MET A 198 -8.62 -6.83 -4.09
CA MET A 198 -8.69 -5.36 -4.19
C MET A 198 -7.43 -4.70 -3.64
N SER A 199 -6.93 -5.19 -2.51
CA SER A 199 -5.71 -4.70 -1.87
C SER A 199 -4.49 -4.89 -2.77
N ALA A 200 -4.30 -6.06 -3.35
CA ALA A 200 -3.20 -6.36 -4.27
C ALA A 200 -3.26 -5.52 -5.54
N LEU A 201 -4.44 -5.40 -6.16
CA LEU A 201 -4.67 -4.57 -7.34
C LEU A 201 -4.44 -3.10 -7.03
N GLY A 202 -4.96 -2.63 -5.91
CA GLY A 202 -4.87 -1.24 -5.49
C GLY A 202 -3.44 -0.80 -5.24
N TRP A 203 -2.67 -1.52 -4.43
CA TRP A 203 -1.26 -1.16 -4.17
C TRP A 203 -0.36 -1.35 -5.38
N GLY A 204 -0.61 -2.37 -6.20
CA GLY A 204 0.14 -2.53 -7.45
C GLY A 204 -0.08 -1.37 -8.42
N ALA A 205 -1.33 -0.93 -8.58
CA ALA A 205 -1.68 0.23 -9.40
C ALA A 205 -1.16 1.53 -8.79
N GLU A 206 -1.33 1.74 -7.47
CA GLU A 206 -0.80 2.92 -6.78
C GLU A 206 0.70 3.06 -6.98
N GLY A 207 1.46 1.97 -6.81
CA GLY A 207 2.90 1.97 -6.95
C GLY A 207 3.35 2.43 -8.34
N ALA A 208 2.70 1.92 -9.40
CA ALA A 208 2.99 2.29 -10.77
C ALA A 208 2.61 3.75 -11.08
N VAL A 209 1.41 4.17 -10.65
CA VAL A 209 0.89 5.53 -10.88
C VAL A 209 1.68 6.58 -10.11
N ALA A 210 1.97 6.31 -8.82
CA ALA A 210 2.72 7.23 -7.98
C ALA A 210 4.17 7.38 -8.45
N ALA A 211 4.81 6.30 -8.94
CA ALA A 211 6.16 6.35 -9.48
C ALA A 211 6.27 7.36 -10.63
N ARG A 212 5.24 7.45 -11.48
CA ARG A 212 5.18 8.44 -12.57
C ARG A 212 5.18 9.89 -12.05
N ALA A 213 4.42 10.15 -10.99
CA ALA A 213 4.38 11.49 -10.41
C ALA A 213 5.69 11.82 -9.66
N MET A 214 6.32 10.83 -9.03
CA MET A 214 7.59 11.00 -8.31
C MET A 214 8.80 11.24 -9.23
N ASP A 215 8.72 10.97 -10.52
CA ASP A 215 9.79 11.34 -11.47
C ASP A 215 10.04 12.86 -11.51
N VAL A 216 9.04 13.67 -11.17
CA VAL A 216 9.08 15.14 -11.26
C VAL A 216 8.66 15.85 -9.98
N SER A 217 8.45 15.13 -8.88
CA SER A 217 8.03 15.71 -7.61
C SER A 217 8.73 15.06 -6.41
N ASP A 218 8.81 15.81 -5.32
CA ASP A 218 9.38 15.34 -4.06
C ASP A 218 8.50 14.23 -3.45
N PRO A 219 9.07 13.09 -3.00
CA PRO A 219 8.31 11.97 -2.45
C PRO A 219 7.53 12.31 -1.17
N ASP A 220 8.05 13.17 -0.28
CA ASP A 220 7.36 13.57 0.95
C ASP A 220 6.12 14.43 0.62
N VAL A 221 6.27 15.34 -0.35
CA VAL A 221 5.16 16.15 -0.86
C VAL A 221 4.14 15.29 -1.59
N GLY A 222 4.61 14.35 -2.40
CA GLY A 222 3.76 13.45 -3.19
C GLY A 222 2.84 12.61 -2.31
N ILE A 223 3.39 11.99 -1.26
CA ILE A 223 2.57 11.17 -0.37
C ILE A 223 1.55 12.02 0.41
N GLN A 224 1.91 13.26 0.79
CA GLN A 224 0.96 14.19 1.39
C GLN A 224 -0.20 14.52 0.45
N CYS A 225 0.10 14.82 -0.84
CA CYS A 225 -0.94 15.08 -1.84
C CYS A 225 -1.86 13.86 -2.02
N ARG A 226 -1.29 12.65 -2.06
CA ARG A 226 -2.05 11.40 -2.19
C ARG A 226 -3.03 11.22 -1.04
N PHE A 227 -2.62 11.38 0.22
CA PHE A 227 -3.52 11.26 1.37
C PHE A 227 -4.52 12.41 1.48
N SER A 228 -4.21 13.59 0.98
CA SER A 228 -5.19 14.68 0.87
C SER A 228 -6.39 14.29 0.00
N PHE A 229 -6.11 13.67 -1.16
CA PHE A 229 -7.17 13.16 -2.04
C PHE A 229 -7.93 11.99 -1.41
N GLU A 230 -7.26 11.14 -0.64
CA GLU A 230 -7.92 10.03 0.03
C GLU A 230 -8.94 10.52 1.08
N VAL A 231 -8.53 11.46 1.94
CA VAL A 231 -9.42 12.09 2.91
C VAL A 231 -10.61 12.75 2.20
N PHE A 232 -10.37 13.41 1.07
CA PHE A 232 -11.41 14.03 0.26
C PHE A 232 -12.37 12.97 -0.33
N PHE A 233 -11.87 11.93 -0.97
CA PHE A 233 -12.72 10.90 -1.59
C PHE A 233 -13.60 10.19 -0.57
N TRP A 234 -13.05 9.80 0.57
CA TRP A 234 -13.83 9.20 1.64
C TRP A 234 -14.81 10.15 2.27
N GLY A 235 -14.36 11.34 2.69
CA GLY A 235 -15.16 12.26 3.47
C GLY A 235 -16.23 13.02 2.68
N LEU A 236 -15.99 13.33 1.41
CA LEU A 236 -16.92 14.11 0.59
C LEU A 236 -17.67 13.30 -0.49
N LEU A 237 -17.23 12.10 -0.80
CA LEU A 237 -17.89 11.28 -1.83
C LEU A 237 -18.42 9.97 -1.25
N ILE A 238 -17.57 9.13 -0.68
CA ILE A 238 -17.93 7.74 -0.35
C ILE A 238 -18.82 7.68 0.90
N LEU A 239 -18.42 8.28 2.02
CA LEU A 239 -19.21 8.23 3.25
C LEU A 239 -20.53 9.01 3.15
N PRO A 240 -20.62 10.19 2.53
CA PRO A 240 -21.89 10.82 2.25
C PRO A 240 -22.79 9.99 1.33
N ALA A 241 -22.23 9.35 0.30
CA ALA A 241 -22.99 8.46 -0.55
C ALA A 241 -23.54 7.25 0.24
N LEU A 242 -22.73 6.62 1.09
CA LEU A 242 -23.20 5.55 1.97
C LEU A 242 -24.33 6.04 2.89
N THR A 243 -24.18 7.22 3.49
CA THR A 243 -25.23 7.80 4.34
C THR A 243 -26.52 8.06 3.58
N PHE A 244 -26.42 8.50 2.31
CA PHE A 244 -27.58 8.87 1.51
C PHE A 244 -28.29 7.64 0.91
N PHE A 245 -27.55 6.61 0.52
CA PHE A 245 -28.10 5.44 -0.17
C PHE A 245 -28.36 4.24 0.74
N THR A 246 -27.99 4.30 2.02
CA THR A 246 -28.23 3.23 2.99
C THR A 246 -28.85 3.79 4.27
N ASP A 247 -29.61 2.95 4.98
CA ASP A 247 -30.18 3.31 6.29
C ASP A 247 -29.17 3.14 7.44
N ILE A 248 -27.87 2.96 7.13
CA ILE A 248 -26.83 2.71 8.11
C ILE A 248 -26.39 4.03 8.75
N PRO A 249 -26.30 4.09 10.10
CA PRO A 249 -25.98 5.31 10.81
C PRO A 249 -24.47 5.64 10.77
N VAL A 250 -23.93 6.02 9.59
CA VAL A 250 -22.51 6.34 9.38
C VAL A 250 -22.01 7.40 10.38
N ALA A 251 -22.82 8.47 10.57
CA ALA A 251 -22.46 9.55 11.50
C ALA A 251 -22.35 9.06 12.95
N ARG A 252 -23.23 8.16 13.37
CA ARG A 252 -23.18 7.57 14.71
C ARG A 252 -21.92 6.71 14.88
N LEU A 253 -21.63 5.83 13.92
CA LEU A 253 -20.40 5.03 13.93
C LEU A 253 -19.14 5.91 14.05
N LEU A 254 -19.13 7.04 13.34
CA LEU A 254 -18.03 7.99 13.41
C LEU A 254 -17.92 8.63 14.80
N VAL A 255 -19.05 9.13 15.36
CA VAL A 255 -19.07 9.74 16.68
C VAL A 255 -18.66 8.75 17.76
N ASP A 256 -19.20 7.53 17.74
CA ASP A 256 -18.87 6.46 18.68
C ASP A 256 -17.38 6.08 18.59
N THR A 257 -16.82 6.01 17.38
CA THR A 257 -15.37 5.77 17.17
C THR A 257 -14.53 6.89 17.80
N LEU A 258 -14.90 8.16 17.54
CA LEU A 258 -14.16 9.33 18.05
C LEU A 258 -14.33 9.53 19.56
N ALA A 259 -15.40 9.03 20.14
CA ALA A 259 -15.65 9.08 21.59
C ALA A 259 -14.88 7.99 22.36
N ASN A 260 -14.41 6.93 21.68
CA ASN A 260 -13.68 5.85 22.32
C ASN A 260 -12.17 6.09 22.30
N GLY A 261 -11.58 6.41 23.46
CA GLY A 261 -10.15 6.69 23.59
C GLY A 261 -9.24 5.49 23.22
N ARG A 262 -9.68 4.23 23.42
CA ARG A 262 -8.92 3.05 23.01
C ARG A 262 -8.95 2.86 21.51
N ALA A 263 -10.09 3.04 20.87
CA ALA A 263 -10.19 3.02 19.41
C ALA A 263 -9.30 4.12 18.80
N LEU A 264 -9.33 5.34 19.36
CA LEU A 264 -8.44 6.43 18.94
C LEU A 264 -6.96 6.10 19.11
N LEU A 265 -6.57 5.41 20.19
CA LEU A 265 -5.20 4.97 20.39
C LEU A 265 -4.75 3.99 19.28
N TRP A 266 -5.59 3.00 18.96
CA TRP A 266 -5.28 2.06 17.89
C TRP A 266 -5.25 2.73 16.51
N ILE A 267 -6.17 3.66 16.24
CA ILE A 267 -6.16 4.47 15.02
C ILE A 267 -4.88 5.32 14.95
N PHE A 268 -4.47 5.94 16.04
CA PHE A 268 -3.23 6.71 16.12
C PHE A 268 -2.01 5.84 15.82
N LEU A 269 -1.92 4.65 16.40
CA LEU A 269 -0.84 3.70 16.14
C LEU A 269 -0.86 3.18 14.68
N ALA A 270 -2.03 2.86 14.16
CA ALA A 270 -2.20 2.46 12.76
C ALA A 270 -1.80 3.59 11.81
N ALA A 271 -2.25 4.81 12.08
CA ALA A 271 -1.95 5.98 11.25
C ALA A 271 -0.48 6.36 11.28
N SER A 272 0.17 6.34 12.46
CA SER A 272 1.59 6.66 12.59
C SER A 272 2.48 5.63 11.89
N THR A 273 2.25 4.34 12.11
CA THR A 273 2.99 3.26 11.42
C THR A 273 2.81 3.36 9.91
N HIS A 274 1.58 3.60 9.45
CA HIS A 274 1.28 3.68 8.02
C HIS A 274 1.83 4.95 7.37
N ALA A 275 1.78 6.11 8.03
CA ALA A 275 2.36 7.36 7.54
C ALA A 275 3.87 7.23 7.27
N TYR A 276 4.61 6.67 8.24
CA TYR A 276 6.04 6.42 8.08
C TYR A 276 6.34 5.27 7.12
N CYS A 277 5.48 4.26 7.03
CA CYS A 277 5.55 3.22 6.02
C CYS A 277 5.48 3.81 4.60
N TYR A 278 4.47 4.60 4.32
CA TYR A 278 4.29 5.25 3.01
C TYR A 278 5.40 6.25 2.70
N THR A 279 5.83 7.04 3.67
CA THR A 279 7.00 7.92 3.51
C THR A 279 8.23 7.12 3.11
N SER A 280 8.46 5.99 3.78
CA SER A 280 9.56 5.08 3.50
C SER A 280 9.45 4.45 2.11
N TRP A 281 8.23 4.03 1.72
CA TRP A 281 7.95 3.47 0.40
C TRP A 281 8.26 4.46 -0.73
N TYR A 282 7.72 5.67 -0.63
CA TYR A 282 7.93 6.70 -1.66
C TYR A 282 9.40 7.11 -1.76
N LYS A 283 10.10 7.29 -0.63
CA LYS A 283 11.55 7.57 -0.63
C LYS A 283 12.37 6.42 -1.20
N ALA A 284 12.08 5.18 -0.81
CA ALA A 284 12.76 4.02 -1.38
C ALA A 284 12.54 3.95 -2.90
N THR A 285 11.29 4.11 -3.34
CA THR A 285 10.94 4.05 -4.77
C THR A 285 11.65 5.11 -5.60
N SER A 286 11.81 6.33 -5.09
CA SER A 286 12.55 7.39 -5.78
C SER A 286 14.06 7.14 -5.83
N LEU A 287 14.63 6.37 -4.88
CA LEU A 287 16.07 6.13 -4.78
C LEU A 287 16.52 4.83 -5.47
N ILE A 288 15.74 3.75 -5.38
CA ILE A 288 16.12 2.41 -5.91
C ILE A 288 15.13 1.82 -6.90
N GLY A 289 14.07 2.57 -7.23
CA GLY A 289 13.03 2.18 -8.18
C GLY A 289 11.94 1.31 -7.57
N VAL A 290 10.80 1.23 -8.29
CA VAL A 290 9.58 0.50 -7.86
C VAL A 290 9.88 -0.97 -7.59
N SER A 291 10.57 -1.62 -8.52
CA SER A 291 10.83 -3.06 -8.49
C SER A 291 11.63 -3.49 -7.27
N ARG A 292 12.75 -2.82 -6.98
CA ARG A 292 13.60 -3.16 -5.82
C ARG A 292 12.91 -2.86 -4.50
N THR A 293 12.22 -1.72 -4.44
CA THR A 293 11.43 -1.34 -3.27
C THR A 293 10.34 -2.38 -3.01
N GLY A 294 9.62 -2.82 -4.03
CA GLY A 294 8.60 -3.86 -3.91
C GLY A 294 9.16 -5.21 -3.46
N GLY A 295 10.31 -5.63 -4.01
CA GLY A 295 10.96 -6.89 -3.62
C GLY A 295 11.34 -6.95 -2.15
N ILE A 296 11.98 -5.89 -1.63
CA ILE A 296 12.34 -5.78 -0.22
C ILE A 296 11.08 -5.56 0.63
N GLY A 297 10.17 -4.72 0.13
CA GLY A 297 8.91 -4.41 0.79
C GLY A 297 8.10 -5.67 1.12
N ASN A 298 8.11 -6.70 0.25
CA ASN A 298 7.39 -7.95 0.47
C ASN A 298 7.80 -8.71 1.75
N LEU A 299 8.95 -8.38 2.35
CA LEU A 299 9.28 -8.89 3.69
C LEU A 299 8.27 -8.45 4.77
N TYR A 300 7.43 -7.42 4.47
CA TYR A 300 6.40 -6.97 5.40
C TYR A 300 5.45 -8.10 5.82
N ALA A 301 5.12 -9.03 4.95
CA ALA A 301 4.17 -10.10 5.26
C ALA A 301 4.75 -11.09 6.29
N MET A 302 6.05 -11.40 6.20
CA MET A 302 6.73 -12.20 7.23
C MET A 302 6.70 -11.47 8.59
N LEU A 303 7.01 -10.20 8.59
CA LEU A 303 6.98 -9.38 9.80
C LEU A 303 5.55 -9.23 10.36
N ALA A 304 4.55 -9.06 9.49
CA ALA A 304 3.14 -9.04 9.87
C ALA A 304 2.72 -10.34 10.57
N LEU A 305 3.10 -11.50 10.00
CA LEU A 305 2.82 -12.78 10.65
C LEU A 305 3.43 -12.88 12.04
N ILE A 306 4.69 -12.47 12.20
CA ILE A 306 5.37 -12.46 13.50
C ILE A 306 4.64 -11.54 14.48
N PHE A 307 4.34 -10.31 14.07
CA PHE A 307 3.67 -9.33 14.93
C PHE A 307 2.23 -9.77 15.27
N ILE A 308 1.47 -10.30 14.31
CA ILE A 308 0.12 -10.83 14.55
C ILE A 308 0.18 -12.05 15.48
N ALA A 309 1.10 -12.99 15.26
CA ALA A 309 1.26 -14.16 16.11
C ALA A 309 1.62 -13.76 17.55
N CYS A 310 2.49 -12.77 17.74
CA CYS A 310 2.80 -12.21 19.05
C CYS A 310 1.60 -11.52 19.70
N PHE A 311 0.77 -10.83 18.92
CA PHE A 311 -0.40 -10.11 19.40
C PHE A 311 -1.57 -11.05 19.76
N THR A 312 -1.85 -12.04 18.88
CA THR A 312 -2.97 -12.97 19.05
C THR A 312 -2.61 -14.22 19.83
N LEU A 313 -1.31 -14.49 20.04
CA LEU A 313 -0.76 -15.73 20.60
C LEU A 313 -1.18 -16.98 19.82
N GLN A 314 -1.44 -16.83 18.52
CA GLN A 314 -1.85 -17.90 17.62
C GLN A 314 -0.88 -18.03 16.46
N LEU A 315 -0.51 -19.26 16.12
CA LEU A 315 0.30 -19.54 14.95
C LEU A 315 -0.58 -19.62 13.69
N PRO A 316 -0.12 -19.09 12.55
CA PRO A 316 -0.83 -19.19 11.29
C PRO A 316 -0.89 -20.64 10.80
N ALA A 317 -1.93 -20.97 10.01
CA ALA A 317 -2.01 -22.28 9.37
C ALA A 317 -0.82 -22.49 8.39
N TRP A 318 -0.37 -23.73 8.28
CA TRP A 318 0.85 -24.11 7.53
C TRP A 318 0.85 -23.67 6.06
N TYR A 319 -0.30 -23.65 5.39
CA TYR A 319 -0.41 -23.23 3.98
C TYR A 319 -0.11 -21.72 3.80
N PHE A 320 -0.38 -20.88 4.81
CA PHE A 320 0.06 -19.49 4.81
C PHE A 320 1.59 -19.36 4.80
N LEU A 321 2.28 -20.23 5.53
CA LEU A 321 3.75 -20.24 5.56
C LEU A 321 4.33 -20.65 4.20
N ILE A 322 3.73 -21.62 3.54
CA ILE A 322 4.14 -22.01 2.17
C ILE A 322 3.90 -20.86 1.19
N GLY A 323 2.70 -20.26 1.21
CA GLY A 323 2.37 -19.14 0.35
C GLY A 323 3.30 -17.94 0.56
N LEU A 324 3.63 -17.65 1.82
CA LEU A 324 4.59 -16.62 2.20
C LEU A 324 5.99 -16.91 1.65
N ALA A 325 6.52 -18.12 1.85
CA ALA A 325 7.84 -18.52 1.38
C ALA A 325 7.95 -18.42 -0.14
N LEU A 326 6.94 -18.91 -0.87
CA LEU A 326 6.88 -18.80 -2.33
C LEU A 326 6.81 -17.34 -2.77
N SER A 327 5.95 -16.52 -2.16
CA SER A 327 5.77 -15.11 -2.55
C SER A 327 7.04 -14.30 -2.30
N ILE A 328 7.72 -14.50 -1.17
CA ILE A 328 9.00 -13.85 -0.88
C ILE A 328 10.08 -14.31 -1.88
N THR A 329 10.21 -15.62 -2.09
CA THR A 329 11.20 -16.18 -3.03
C THR A 329 10.95 -15.64 -4.44
N GLY A 330 9.70 -15.65 -4.91
CA GLY A 330 9.33 -15.12 -6.22
C GLY A 330 9.63 -13.64 -6.36
N SER A 331 9.40 -12.84 -5.31
CA SER A 331 9.74 -11.43 -5.30
C SER A 331 11.25 -11.20 -5.41
N PHE A 332 12.08 -11.94 -4.68
CA PHE A 332 13.55 -11.86 -4.82
C PHE A 332 14.03 -12.29 -6.19
N VAL A 333 13.45 -13.34 -6.79
CA VAL A 333 13.75 -13.74 -8.16
C VAL A 333 13.36 -12.63 -9.14
N MET A 334 12.18 -12.04 -8.98
CA MET A 334 11.65 -11.01 -9.86
C MET A 334 12.52 -9.73 -9.85
N PHE A 335 13.00 -9.32 -8.68
CA PHE A 335 13.69 -8.04 -8.49
C PHE A 335 15.20 -8.15 -8.31
N GLY A 336 15.77 -9.34 -8.34
CA GLY A 336 17.21 -9.57 -8.19
C GLY A 336 18.05 -9.19 -9.43
N GLU A 337 17.53 -8.35 -10.32
CA GLU A 337 18.23 -7.90 -11.53
C GLU A 337 19.27 -6.81 -11.22
N SER A 338 20.31 -6.73 -12.07
CA SER A 338 21.36 -5.70 -11.91
C SER A 338 20.83 -4.30 -12.19
N ALA A 339 21.49 -3.27 -11.63
CA ALA A 339 21.12 -1.87 -11.84
C ALA A 339 21.19 -1.46 -13.32
N GLU A 340 22.10 -2.07 -14.08
CA GLU A 340 22.30 -1.81 -15.51
C GLU A 340 21.16 -2.38 -16.35
N SER A 341 20.63 -3.57 -16.01
CA SER A 341 19.48 -4.12 -16.70
C SER A 341 18.20 -3.33 -16.43
N VAL A 342 18.05 -2.78 -15.23
CA VAL A 342 16.90 -1.92 -14.88
C VAL A 342 16.99 -0.54 -15.54
N ALA A 343 18.18 0.06 -15.64
CA ALA A 343 18.37 1.33 -16.34
C ALA A 343 18.08 1.21 -17.85
N SER A 344 18.35 0.05 -18.46
CA SER A 344 18.04 -0.22 -19.87
C SER A 344 16.56 -0.52 -20.15
N LEU A 345 15.76 -0.80 -19.09
CA LEU A 345 14.32 -1.08 -19.21
C LEU A 345 13.48 0.21 -19.31
N ARG A 346 14.00 1.31 -18.78
CA ARG A 346 13.35 2.61 -18.81
C ARG A 346 14.03 3.49 -19.84
N ASP A 347 13.46 3.58 -21.01
CA ASP A 347 13.89 4.58 -21.99
C ASP A 347 13.36 5.96 -21.55
N VAL A 348 14.14 6.60 -20.68
CA VAL A 348 13.81 7.92 -20.11
C VAL A 348 13.76 9.00 -21.21
N THR A 349 14.45 8.78 -22.34
CA THR A 349 14.47 9.72 -23.47
C THR A 349 13.14 9.78 -24.20
N SER A 350 12.47 8.64 -24.40
CA SER A 350 11.16 8.62 -25.07
C SER A 350 10.02 9.21 -24.23
N GLY A 351 10.10 9.09 -22.89
CA GLY A 351 9.13 9.69 -21.99
C GLY A 351 9.26 11.20 -21.86
N ASN A 352 10.48 11.74 -21.90
CA ASN A 352 10.72 13.17 -21.83
C ASN A 352 10.40 13.87 -23.16
N GLN A 353 10.66 13.25 -24.31
CA GLN A 353 10.26 13.80 -25.61
C GLN A 353 8.75 13.94 -25.75
N ALA A 354 7.98 12.93 -25.32
CA ALA A 354 6.52 13.00 -25.34
C ALA A 354 5.92 14.05 -24.39
N MET A 355 6.65 14.48 -23.35
CA MET A 355 6.21 15.57 -22.47
C MET A 355 6.59 16.95 -23.01
N VAL A 356 7.71 17.07 -23.72
CA VAL A 356 8.16 18.31 -24.34
C VAL A 356 7.36 18.63 -25.64
N GLU A 357 6.95 17.61 -26.41
CA GLU A 357 6.08 17.77 -27.56
C GLU A 357 4.61 18.04 -27.25
N ALA A 358 4.21 17.89 -25.97
CA ALA A 358 2.86 18.17 -25.49
C ALA A 358 2.71 19.55 -24.80
N GLU A 359 3.78 20.35 -24.75
CA GLU A 359 3.79 21.78 -24.41
C GLU A 359 3.62 22.66 -25.64
#